data_ccfbee3d6f29eca36b571e1f8f51e918
#
_entry.id   ccfbee3d6f29eca36b571e1f8f51e918
#
_cell.length_a   1.000
_cell.length_b   1.000
_cell.length_c   1.000
_cell.angle_alpha   90.00
_cell.angle_beta   90.00
_cell.angle_gamma   90.00
#
_symmetry.space_group_name_H-M   'P 1'
#
loop_
_entity.id
_entity.type
_entity.pdbx_description
1 polymer ?
#
loop_
_entity_poly.entity_id
_entity_poly.type
_entity_poly.pdbx_seq_one_letter_code
_entity_poly.pdbx_strand_id
1 'polypeptide(L)'
;MSKAESNALIVSYDVLGTHVELDLDFVKKYLVRGLAELVSNQELVFFMNTCRQQKLNPLVQGEVYLIKYSKDDPAQMVVGKDAYLRRAFDHPDYLFKNDGITVQRGNEIIQKEGCCLYPGEALVGGWCRVTFMRNGKERTAFKEVAFVEYNKGQANWKSKPATMINKVAVSQCVRDAFPKDYEGVYSEDEMIASGAIPAEYRELDDPKPEEPAQEEDDPAISQEQRQQLFTFLFRN
;
A
#
# COMPACT_ATOMS: atom_id res chain seq x y z
N MET A 1 -31.81 36.68 9.51
CA MET A 1 -31.12 35.79 8.56
C MET A 1 -30.67 34.57 9.35
N SER A 2 -31.45 33.51 9.30
CA SER A 2 -31.20 32.27 10.00
C SER A 2 -30.00 31.59 9.34
N LYS A 3 -28.92 31.35 10.12
CA LYS A 3 -27.84 30.44 9.75
C LYS A 3 -28.49 29.06 9.63
N ALA A 4 -28.59 28.53 8.40
CA ALA A 4 -28.88 27.14 8.19
C ALA A 4 -27.72 26.36 8.84
N GLU A 5 -27.98 25.74 9.98
CA GLU A 5 -27.14 24.70 10.54
C GLU A 5 -27.11 23.59 9.49
N SER A 6 -26.01 23.50 8.74
CA SER A 6 -25.75 22.35 7.90
C SER A 6 -25.67 21.16 8.86
N ASN A 7 -26.67 20.29 8.82
CA ASN A 7 -26.67 19.03 9.53
C ASN A 7 -25.58 18.16 8.88
N ALA A 8 -24.33 18.49 9.15
CA ALA A 8 -23.17 17.78 8.62
C ALA A 8 -23.24 16.36 9.22
N LEU A 9 -23.39 15.37 8.35
CA LEU A 9 -23.35 13.98 8.76
C LEU A 9 -21.96 13.68 9.31
N ILE A 10 -21.88 13.50 10.62
CA ILE A 10 -20.63 13.17 11.35
C ILE A 10 -20.69 11.70 11.74
N VAL A 11 -19.63 10.97 11.47
CA VAL A 11 -19.40 9.60 11.95
C VAL A 11 -18.25 9.62 12.93
N SER A 12 -18.50 9.25 14.19
CA SER A 12 -17.47 9.18 15.23
C SER A 12 -17.37 7.78 15.82
N TYR A 13 -16.15 7.37 16.16
CA TYR A 13 -15.84 6.07 16.75
C TYR A 13 -14.44 6.06 17.35
N ASP A 14 -14.17 5.08 18.22
CA ASP A 14 -12.85 4.89 18.80
C ASP A 14 -12.15 3.69 18.16
N VAL A 15 -10.87 3.87 17.83
CA VAL A 15 -10.01 2.83 17.28
C VAL A 15 -8.59 2.94 17.83
N LEU A 16 -8.04 1.84 18.37
CA LEU A 16 -6.69 1.77 18.93
C LEU A 16 -6.39 2.90 19.94
N GLY A 17 -7.37 3.27 20.78
CA GLY A 17 -7.24 4.35 21.76
C GLY A 17 -7.30 5.77 21.20
N THR A 18 -7.57 5.93 19.90
CA THR A 18 -7.75 7.21 19.24
C THR A 18 -9.23 7.44 18.92
N HIS A 19 -9.74 8.62 19.27
CA HIS A 19 -11.07 9.06 18.83
C HIS A 19 -10.98 9.57 17.39
N VAL A 20 -11.80 9.02 16.50
CA VAL A 20 -11.90 9.39 15.10
C VAL A 20 -13.24 10.04 14.84
N GLU A 21 -13.21 11.23 14.28
CA GLU A 21 -14.41 11.97 13.86
C GLU A 21 -14.25 12.34 12.38
N LEU A 22 -15.23 11.99 11.57
CA LEU A 22 -15.23 12.18 10.13
C LEU A 22 -16.50 12.91 9.70
N ASP A 23 -16.37 13.96 8.92
CA ASP A 23 -17.43 14.60 8.18
C ASP A 23 -17.22 14.45 6.67
N LEU A 24 -18.23 14.77 5.87
CA LEU A 24 -18.19 14.60 4.42
C LEU A 24 -17.14 15.47 3.74
N ASP A 25 -16.97 16.71 4.21
CA ASP A 25 -16.04 17.68 3.62
C ASP A 25 -14.60 17.28 3.91
N PHE A 26 -14.34 16.85 5.14
CA PHE A 26 -13.02 16.33 5.53
C PHE A 26 -12.65 15.10 4.71
N VAL A 27 -13.55 14.11 4.62
CA VAL A 27 -13.28 12.88 3.86
C VAL A 27 -13.03 13.22 2.39
N LYS A 28 -13.89 14.02 1.78
CA LYS A 28 -13.77 14.41 0.37
C LYS A 28 -12.46 15.12 0.07
N LYS A 29 -12.03 16.02 0.97
CA LYS A 29 -10.83 16.85 0.77
C LYS A 29 -9.52 16.13 1.03
N TYR A 30 -9.48 15.24 2.03
CA TYR A 30 -8.22 14.68 2.53
C TYR A 30 -8.08 13.17 2.34
N LEU A 31 -9.18 12.44 2.18
CA LEU A 31 -9.17 10.99 2.13
C LEU A 31 -9.61 10.40 0.79
N VAL A 32 -10.02 11.25 -0.15
CA VAL A 32 -10.32 10.83 -1.52
C VAL A 32 -9.12 11.14 -2.41
N ARG A 33 -8.74 10.15 -3.20
CA ARG A 33 -7.72 10.26 -4.25
C ARG A 33 -8.36 10.22 -5.63
N GLY A 34 -7.69 10.84 -6.61
CA GLY A 34 -8.15 10.92 -7.99
C GLY A 34 -9.27 11.94 -8.18
N LEU A 35 -10.38 11.54 -8.79
CA LEU A 35 -11.49 12.42 -9.18
C LEU A 35 -12.43 12.74 -8.00
N ALA A 36 -11.91 13.37 -6.95
CA ALA A 36 -12.63 13.66 -5.71
C ALA A 36 -13.96 14.41 -5.93
N GLU A 37 -14.02 15.30 -6.94
CA GLU A 37 -15.22 16.06 -7.27
C GLU A 37 -16.39 15.19 -7.75
N LEU A 38 -16.08 14.00 -8.28
CA LEU A 38 -17.09 13.06 -8.78
C LEU A 38 -17.57 12.06 -7.71
N VAL A 39 -17.01 12.11 -6.51
CA VAL A 39 -17.46 11.24 -5.42
C VAL A 39 -18.77 11.77 -4.84
N SER A 40 -19.77 10.91 -4.79
CA SER A 40 -21.09 11.23 -4.24
C SER A 40 -21.09 11.19 -2.71
N ASN A 41 -22.00 11.92 -2.09
CA ASN A 41 -22.19 11.87 -0.65
C ASN A 41 -22.53 10.46 -0.15
N GLN A 42 -23.21 9.64 -0.94
CA GLN A 42 -23.52 8.26 -0.59
C GLN A 42 -22.25 7.40 -0.49
N GLU A 43 -21.30 7.56 -1.42
CA GLU A 43 -20.01 6.88 -1.39
C GLU A 43 -19.18 7.29 -0.17
N LEU A 44 -19.18 8.60 0.17
CA LEU A 44 -18.51 9.12 1.37
C LEU A 44 -19.13 8.55 2.65
N VAL A 45 -20.45 8.53 2.76
CA VAL A 45 -21.18 7.94 3.90
C VAL A 45 -20.89 6.46 4.05
N PHE A 46 -20.88 5.72 2.93
CA PHE A 46 -20.54 4.31 2.92
C PHE A 46 -19.12 4.08 3.41
N PHE A 47 -18.15 4.86 2.92
CA PHE A 47 -16.76 4.81 3.36
C PHE A 47 -16.62 5.06 4.87
N MET A 48 -17.19 6.14 5.40
CA MET A 48 -17.12 6.48 6.83
C MET A 48 -17.71 5.39 7.71
N ASN A 49 -18.87 4.84 7.33
CA ASN A 49 -19.50 3.75 8.09
C ASN A 49 -18.68 2.45 8.02
N THR A 50 -18.07 2.15 6.87
CA THR A 50 -17.19 0.99 6.72
C THR A 50 -15.93 1.15 7.58
N CYS A 51 -15.31 2.33 7.61
CA CYS A 51 -14.19 2.61 8.51
C CYS A 51 -14.56 2.36 9.98
N ARG A 52 -15.72 2.84 10.42
CA ARG A 52 -16.24 2.60 11.77
C ARG A 52 -16.46 1.11 12.06
N GLN A 53 -17.13 0.41 11.16
CA GLN A 53 -17.45 -1.01 11.31
C GLN A 53 -16.20 -1.88 11.33
N GLN A 54 -15.24 -1.57 10.46
CA GLN A 54 -13.99 -2.29 10.31
C GLN A 54 -12.90 -1.81 11.28
N LYS A 55 -13.18 -0.82 12.13
CA LYS A 55 -12.21 -0.22 13.06
C LYS A 55 -10.92 0.21 12.36
N LEU A 56 -11.06 0.93 11.25
CA LEU A 56 -9.94 1.52 10.49
C LEU A 56 -9.77 2.98 10.92
N ASN A 57 -8.53 3.45 10.97
CA ASN A 57 -8.21 4.84 11.31
C ASN A 57 -7.75 5.62 10.07
N PRO A 58 -8.63 6.32 9.34
CA PRO A 58 -8.26 7.08 8.15
C PRO A 58 -7.41 8.33 8.46
N LEU A 59 -7.26 8.72 9.74
CA LEU A 59 -6.39 9.81 10.15
C LEU A 59 -4.92 9.38 10.18
N VAL A 60 -4.63 8.07 10.15
CA VAL A 60 -3.28 7.54 9.97
C VAL A 60 -2.98 7.49 8.48
N GLN A 61 -1.95 8.21 8.07
CA GLN A 61 -1.56 8.32 6.67
C GLN A 61 -1.36 6.94 6.03
N GLY A 62 -2.06 6.68 4.93
CA GLY A 62 -1.95 5.44 4.19
C GLY A 62 -2.65 4.24 4.82
N GLU A 63 -3.38 4.39 5.93
CA GLU A 63 -4.12 3.28 6.53
C GLU A 63 -5.33 2.89 5.69
N VAL A 64 -6.17 3.86 5.33
CA VAL A 64 -7.34 3.66 4.48
C VAL A 64 -7.70 4.95 3.76
N TYR A 65 -8.14 4.82 2.53
CA TYR A 65 -8.57 5.94 1.70
C TYR A 65 -9.53 5.49 0.61
N LEU A 66 -10.18 6.44 -0.02
CA LEU A 66 -11.14 6.21 -1.10
C LEU A 66 -10.51 6.62 -2.43
N ILE A 67 -10.65 5.81 -3.47
CA ILE A 67 -10.17 6.13 -4.82
C ILE A 67 -11.35 6.26 -5.77
N LYS A 68 -11.41 7.37 -6.52
CA LYS A 68 -12.31 7.58 -7.65
C LYS A 68 -11.49 7.79 -8.91
N TYR A 69 -11.40 6.79 -9.76
CA TYR A 69 -10.59 6.83 -10.98
C TYR A 69 -11.42 7.04 -12.27
N SER A 70 -12.72 6.79 -12.21
CA SER A 70 -13.63 6.95 -13.35
C SER A 70 -14.92 7.61 -12.89
N LYS A 71 -15.61 8.25 -13.82
CA LYS A 71 -16.96 8.81 -13.60
C LYS A 71 -18.00 7.70 -13.43
N ASP A 72 -17.85 6.63 -14.19
CA ASP A 72 -18.86 5.59 -14.34
C ASP A 72 -18.71 4.47 -13.28
N ASP A 73 -17.51 4.30 -12.73
CA ASP A 73 -17.26 3.29 -11.71
C ASP A 73 -17.43 3.88 -10.30
N PRO A 74 -17.92 3.08 -9.33
CA PRO A 74 -18.00 3.52 -7.94
C PRO A 74 -16.62 3.75 -7.35
N ALA A 75 -16.53 4.68 -6.39
CA ALA A 75 -15.31 4.88 -5.62
C ALA A 75 -14.94 3.61 -4.84
N GLN A 76 -13.66 3.24 -4.86
CA GLN A 76 -13.14 2.04 -4.23
C GLN A 76 -12.45 2.37 -2.91
N MET A 77 -12.77 1.62 -1.85
CA MET A 77 -12.05 1.73 -0.58
C MET A 77 -10.79 0.86 -0.61
N VAL A 78 -9.68 1.45 -0.26
CA VAL A 78 -8.36 0.81 -0.26
C VAL A 78 -7.77 0.86 1.13
N VAL A 79 -7.24 -0.27 1.59
CA VAL A 79 -6.53 -0.38 2.86
C VAL A 79 -5.04 -0.58 2.60
N GLY A 80 -4.22 0.25 3.24
CA GLY A 80 -2.78 0.20 3.10
C GLY A 80 -2.18 -1.09 3.69
N LYS A 81 -1.05 -1.52 3.12
CA LYS A 81 -0.35 -2.74 3.53
C LYS A 81 -0.04 -2.77 5.03
N ASP A 82 0.39 -1.64 5.61
CA ASP A 82 0.81 -1.60 7.01
C ASP A 82 -0.36 -1.75 7.98
N ALA A 83 -1.53 -1.19 7.63
CA ALA A 83 -2.77 -1.43 8.36
C ALA A 83 -3.20 -2.90 8.28
N TYR A 84 -3.05 -3.49 7.12
CA TYR A 84 -3.32 -4.89 6.86
C TYR A 84 -2.46 -5.80 7.75
N LEU A 85 -1.16 -5.59 7.75
CA LEU A 85 -0.21 -6.36 8.56
C LEU A 85 -0.38 -6.11 10.06
N ARG A 86 -0.58 -4.85 10.49
CA ARG A 86 -0.82 -4.52 11.88
C ARG A 86 -2.02 -5.27 12.43
N ARG A 87 -3.14 -5.31 11.70
CA ARG A 87 -4.34 -6.06 12.09
C ARG A 87 -4.04 -7.54 12.32
N ALA A 88 -3.21 -8.16 11.46
CA ALA A 88 -2.78 -9.54 11.66
C ALA A 88 -1.89 -9.69 12.89
N PHE A 89 -0.92 -8.81 13.08
CA PHE A 89 0.04 -8.87 14.19
C PHE A 89 -0.62 -8.64 15.55
N ASP A 90 -1.67 -7.81 15.59
CA ASP A 90 -2.44 -7.54 16.81
C ASP A 90 -3.47 -8.64 17.11
N HIS A 91 -3.68 -9.60 16.19
CA HIS A 91 -4.60 -10.70 16.41
C HIS A 91 -4.07 -11.65 17.49
N PRO A 92 -4.85 -11.99 18.55
CA PRO A 92 -4.37 -12.80 19.67
C PRO A 92 -3.89 -14.19 19.28
N ASP A 93 -4.40 -14.73 18.19
CA ASP A 93 -4.03 -16.05 17.69
C ASP A 93 -2.83 -16.02 16.72
N TYR A 94 -2.32 -14.83 16.33
CA TYR A 94 -1.17 -14.71 15.45
C TYR A 94 0.11 -15.15 16.17
N LEU A 95 0.95 -15.94 15.49
CA LEU A 95 2.25 -16.35 16.00
C LEU A 95 3.40 -15.71 15.21
N PHE A 96 3.53 -16.05 13.93
CA PHE A 96 4.57 -15.47 13.08
C PHE A 96 4.23 -15.61 11.58
N LYS A 97 4.98 -14.90 10.77
CA LYS A 97 4.88 -14.90 9.32
C LYS A 97 6.25 -15.08 8.68
N ASN A 98 6.32 -15.93 7.65
CA ASN A 98 7.44 -16.01 6.70
C ASN A 98 6.91 -15.71 5.30
N ASP A 99 7.65 -14.95 4.53
CA ASP A 99 7.27 -14.61 3.16
C ASP A 99 8.50 -14.36 2.27
N GLY A 100 8.27 -14.46 1.00
CA GLY A 100 9.34 -14.25 0.02
C GLY A 100 8.88 -14.46 -1.40
N ILE A 101 9.84 -14.78 -2.25
CA ILE A 101 9.61 -15.01 -3.67
C ILE A 101 10.01 -16.43 -4.07
N THR A 102 9.38 -16.90 -5.14
CA THR A 102 9.77 -18.11 -5.84
C THR A 102 10.51 -17.70 -7.11
N VAL A 103 11.68 -18.27 -7.29
CA VAL A 103 12.56 -17.99 -8.44
C VAL A 103 12.94 -19.27 -9.16
N GLN A 104 13.20 -19.15 -10.46
CA GLN A 104 13.84 -20.18 -11.24
C GLN A 104 15.34 -19.84 -11.41
N ARG A 105 16.20 -20.79 -11.06
CA ARG A 105 17.64 -20.73 -11.28
C ARG A 105 18.06 -21.95 -12.09
N GLY A 106 18.35 -21.76 -13.37
CA GLY A 106 18.54 -22.89 -14.28
C GLY A 106 17.27 -23.74 -14.39
N ASN A 107 17.36 -25.01 -13.99
CA ASN A 107 16.21 -25.95 -13.98
C ASN A 107 15.54 -26.10 -12.62
N GLU A 108 16.00 -25.38 -11.60
CA GLU A 108 15.49 -25.49 -10.24
C GLU A 108 14.51 -24.36 -9.91
N ILE A 109 13.43 -24.71 -9.21
CA ILE A 109 12.49 -23.77 -8.63
C ILE A 109 12.79 -23.67 -7.14
N ILE A 110 13.06 -22.46 -6.66
CA ILE A 110 13.55 -22.20 -5.31
C ILE A 110 12.64 -21.16 -4.65
N GLN A 111 12.11 -21.50 -3.48
CA GLN A 111 11.48 -20.53 -2.58
C GLN A 111 12.57 -19.91 -1.70
N LYS A 112 12.64 -18.59 -1.66
CA LYS A 112 13.58 -17.83 -0.83
C LYS A 112 12.87 -16.71 -0.08
N GLU A 113 13.31 -16.44 1.12
CA GLU A 113 12.79 -15.33 1.93
C GLU A 113 13.24 -13.99 1.37
N GLY A 114 12.35 -12.99 1.54
CA GLY A 114 12.57 -11.65 1.00
C GLY A 114 12.33 -11.54 -0.51
N CYS A 115 12.63 -10.37 -1.07
CA CYS A 115 12.27 -10.02 -2.46
C CYS A 115 13.49 -9.73 -3.36
N CYS A 116 14.71 -10.11 -2.93
CA CYS A 116 15.90 -9.83 -3.71
C CYS A 116 16.08 -10.86 -4.85
N LEU A 117 16.19 -10.38 -6.08
CA LEU A 117 16.58 -11.19 -7.24
C LEU A 117 18.08 -11.09 -7.48
N TYR A 118 18.74 -12.23 -7.64
CA TYR A 118 20.17 -12.29 -7.98
C TYR A 118 20.36 -12.52 -9.48
N PRO A 119 21.54 -12.19 -10.03
CA PRO A 119 21.87 -12.51 -11.41
C PRO A 119 21.65 -13.98 -11.74
N GLY A 120 20.99 -14.27 -12.85
CA GLY A 120 20.65 -15.63 -13.28
C GLY A 120 19.37 -16.21 -12.67
N GLU A 121 18.63 -15.46 -11.85
CA GLU A 121 17.31 -15.84 -11.35
C GLU A 121 16.20 -15.21 -12.18
N ALA A 122 15.19 -16.00 -12.53
CA ALA A 122 13.93 -15.52 -13.10
C ALA A 122 12.82 -15.57 -12.05
N LEU A 123 12.04 -14.49 -11.91
CA LEU A 123 10.92 -14.41 -10.98
C LEU A 123 9.77 -15.32 -11.47
N VAL A 124 9.34 -16.24 -10.61
CA VAL A 124 8.23 -17.16 -10.85
C VAL A 124 6.98 -16.73 -10.09
N GLY A 125 7.13 -16.35 -8.82
CA GLY A 125 5.99 -16.00 -7.97
C GLY A 125 6.39 -15.38 -6.64
N GLY A 126 5.37 -15.18 -5.81
CA GLY A 126 5.52 -14.78 -4.41
C GLY A 126 4.85 -15.78 -3.51
N TRP A 127 5.34 -15.95 -2.30
CA TRP A 127 4.76 -16.85 -1.31
C TRP A 127 4.71 -16.21 0.07
N CYS A 128 3.76 -16.68 0.87
CA CYS A 128 3.63 -16.32 2.28
C CYS A 128 3.12 -17.50 3.10
N ARG A 129 3.60 -17.58 4.33
CA ARG A 129 3.15 -18.55 5.34
C ARG A 129 2.85 -17.80 6.62
N VAL A 130 1.63 -17.94 7.12
CA VAL A 130 1.19 -17.38 8.40
C VAL A 130 0.89 -18.52 9.35
N THR A 131 1.54 -18.54 10.50
CA THR A 131 1.32 -19.49 11.57
C THR A 131 0.49 -18.85 12.68
N PHE A 132 -0.56 -19.52 13.12
CA PHE A 132 -1.52 -19.02 14.10
C PHE A 132 -2.13 -20.13 14.94
N MET A 133 -2.69 -19.78 16.09
CA MET A 133 -3.45 -20.71 16.95
C MET A 133 -4.90 -20.76 16.52
N ARG A 134 -5.48 -21.94 16.47
CA ARG A 134 -6.94 -22.14 16.27
C ARG A 134 -7.43 -23.31 17.08
N ASN A 135 -8.37 -23.03 17.98
CA ASN A 135 -8.91 -24.06 18.90
C ASN A 135 -7.81 -24.77 19.69
N GLY A 136 -6.83 -24.02 20.23
CA GLY A 136 -5.71 -24.57 21.00
C GLY A 136 -4.68 -25.38 20.21
N LYS A 137 -4.73 -25.35 18.88
CA LYS A 137 -3.79 -26.05 17.98
C LYS A 137 -3.15 -25.07 17.02
N GLU A 138 -1.85 -25.24 16.81
CA GLU A 138 -1.12 -24.51 15.79
C GLU A 138 -1.63 -24.89 14.38
N ARG A 139 -1.80 -23.88 13.54
CA ARG A 139 -2.21 -23.99 12.15
C ARG A 139 -1.34 -23.10 11.29
N THR A 140 -1.25 -23.45 10.03
CA THR A 140 -0.51 -22.67 9.04
C THR A 140 -1.39 -22.45 7.82
N ALA A 141 -1.58 -21.17 7.47
CA ALA A 141 -2.05 -20.78 6.15
C ALA A 141 -0.83 -20.61 5.25
N PHE A 142 -0.92 -21.12 4.03
CA PHE A 142 0.12 -20.97 3.01
C PHE A 142 -0.51 -20.48 1.71
N LYS A 143 0.13 -19.48 1.11
CA LYS A 143 -0.28 -18.93 -0.17
C LYS A 143 0.94 -18.78 -1.06
N GLU A 144 0.84 -19.25 -2.27
CA GLU A 144 1.79 -18.99 -3.34
C GLU A 144 1.02 -18.46 -4.56
N VAL A 145 1.51 -17.43 -5.18
CA VAL A 145 0.87 -16.75 -6.32
C VAL A 145 1.85 -16.61 -7.47
N ALA A 146 1.39 -16.92 -8.67
CA ALA A 146 2.20 -16.88 -9.87
C ALA A 146 2.37 -15.42 -10.36
N PHE A 147 3.61 -15.02 -10.63
CA PHE A 147 3.90 -13.68 -11.13
C PHE A 147 3.16 -13.35 -12.42
N VAL A 148 3.06 -14.30 -13.33
CA VAL A 148 2.43 -14.12 -14.65
C VAL A 148 0.94 -13.75 -14.55
N GLU A 149 0.24 -14.20 -13.50
CA GLU A 149 -1.19 -13.92 -13.32
C GLU A 149 -1.46 -12.49 -12.87
N TYR A 150 -0.52 -11.89 -12.15
CA TYR A 150 -0.68 -10.56 -11.54
C TYR A 150 0.06 -9.46 -12.26
N ASN A 151 1.08 -9.78 -13.04
CA ASN A 151 1.91 -8.78 -13.72
C ASN A 151 1.14 -8.03 -14.80
N LYS A 152 0.91 -6.75 -14.57
CA LYS A 152 0.29 -5.83 -15.56
C LYS A 152 1.31 -5.13 -16.46
N GLY A 153 2.62 -5.31 -16.23
CA GLY A 153 3.69 -4.71 -17.04
C GLY A 153 3.85 -3.20 -16.90
N GLN A 154 3.20 -2.59 -15.91
CA GLN A 154 3.13 -1.13 -15.72
C GLN A 154 3.54 -0.74 -14.31
N ALA A 155 3.87 0.54 -14.11
CA ALA A 155 4.18 1.14 -12.81
C ALA A 155 5.15 0.29 -11.96
N ASN A 156 4.84 0.06 -10.70
CA ASN A 156 5.65 -0.74 -9.79
C ASN A 156 5.80 -2.22 -10.20
N TRP A 157 4.88 -2.76 -10.98
CA TRP A 157 5.02 -4.11 -11.54
C TRP A 157 6.19 -4.23 -12.51
N LYS A 158 6.52 -3.14 -13.21
CA LYS A 158 7.69 -3.06 -14.09
C LYS A 158 8.98 -2.81 -13.32
N SER A 159 8.97 -1.88 -12.36
CA SER A 159 10.17 -1.43 -11.65
C SER A 159 10.53 -2.31 -10.43
N LYS A 160 9.53 -2.90 -9.75
CA LYS A 160 9.69 -3.67 -8.50
C LYS A 160 8.86 -4.95 -8.50
N PRO A 161 8.96 -5.81 -9.53
CA PRO A 161 8.06 -6.96 -9.73
C PRO A 161 8.07 -7.94 -8.55
N ALA A 162 9.25 -8.24 -8.00
CA ALA A 162 9.41 -9.16 -6.88
C ALA A 162 8.70 -8.66 -5.60
N THR A 163 8.80 -7.36 -5.31
CA THR A 163 8.10 -6.74 -4.19
C THR A 163 6.59 -6.77 -4.39
N MET A 164 6.12 -6.53 -5.61
CA MET A 164 4.69 -6.49 -5.90
C MET A 164 4.04 -7.87 -5.74
N ILE A 165 4.64 -8.91 -6.32
CA ILE A 165 4.07 -10.26 -6.21
C ILE A 165 4.12 -10.80 -4.76
N ASN A 166 5.17 -10.46 -4.00
CA ASN A 166 5.24 -10.79 -2.58
C ASN A 166 4.12 -10.13 -1.78
N LYS A 167 3.82 -8.85 -2.02
CA LYS A 167 2.71 -8.14 -1.36
C LYS A 167 1.37 -8.83 -1.60
N VAL A 168 1.10 -9.28 -2.83
CA VAL A 168 -0.13 -10.03 -3.17
C VAL A 168 -0.20 -11.33 -2.38
N ALA A 169 0.89 -12.10 -2.35
CA ALA A 169 0.95 -13.35 -1.58
C ALA A 169 0.68 -13.13 -0.09
N VAL A 170 1.30 -12.09 0.49
CA VAL A 170 1.13 -11.72 1.90
C VAL A 170 -0.33 -11.35 2.19
N SER A 171 -0.92 -10.45 1.41
CA SER A 171 -2.31 -10.00 1.63
C SER A 171 -3.31 -11.16 1.56
N GLN A 172 -3.17 -12.05 0.58
CA GLN A 172 -4.03 -13.21 0.44
C GLN A 172 -3.84 -14.22 1.57
N CYS A 173 -2.58 -14.50 1.96
CA CYS A 173 -2.27 -15.44 3.03
C CYS A 173 -2.82 -14.99 4.39
N VAL A 174 -2.68 -13.70 4.70
CA VAL A 174 -3.21 -13.11 5.94
C VAL A 174 -4.73 -13.18 5.98
N ARG A 175 -5.41 -12.93 4.85
CA ARG A 175 -6.87 -13.08 4.74
C ARG A 175 -7.30 -14.53 4.93
N ASP A 176 -6.58 -15.49 4.36
CA ASP A 176 -6.88 -16.92 4.54
C ASP A 176 -6.70 -17.37 6.01
N ALA A 177 -5.73 -16.81 6.73
CA ALA A 177 -5.51 -17.07 8.15
C ALA A 177 -6.63 -16.50 9.06
N PHE A 178 -7.08 -15.27 8.76
CA PHE A 178 -8.02 -14.51 9.60
C PHE A 178 -9.21 -13.95 8.76
N PRO A 179 -10.02 -14.80 8.12
CA PRO A 179 -11.00 -14.35 7.14
C PRO A 179 -12.04 -13.37 7.68
N LYS A 180 -12.42 -13.49 8.97
CA LYS A 180 -13.40 -12.59 9.59
C LYS A 180 -12.89 -11.16 9.74
N ASP A 181 -11.59 -10.97 9.97
CA ASP A 181 -10.99 -9.66 10.19
C ASP A 181 -10.73 -8.92 8.87
N TYR A 182 -10.77 -9.63 7.76
CA TYR A 182 -10.49 -9.10 6.42
C TYR A 182 -11.69 -9.19 5.46
N GLU A 183 -12.88 -9.47 5.97
CA GLU A 183 -14.09 -9.50 5.17
C GLU A 183 -14.38 -8.11 4.59
N GLY A 184 -14.45 -8.01 3.26
CA GLY A 184 -14.68 -6.75 2.55
C GLY A 184 -13.51 -5.76 2.56
N VAL A 185 -12.35 -6.16 3.07
CA VAL A 185 -11.14 -5.33 3.14
C VAL A 185 -10.10 -5.86 2.14
N TYR A 186 -9.71 -5.03 1.20
CA TYR A 186 -8.73 -5.36 0.15
C TYR A 186 -7.57 -4.38 0.17
N SER A 187 -6.36 -4.88 -0.08
CA SER A 187 -5.19 -4.03 -0.25
C SER A 187 -5.19 -3.38 -1.64
N GLU A 188 -4.48 -2.25 -1.78
CA GLU A 188 -4.32 -1.57 -3.06
C GLU A 188 -3.75 -2.49 -4.13
N ASP A 189 -2.72 -3.27 -3.77
CA ASP A 189 -2.05 -4.18 -4.71
C ASP A 189 -2.98 -5.28 -5.23
N GLU A 190 -3.91 -5.77 -4.39
CA GLU A 190 -4.94 -6.73 -4.81
C GLU A 190 -6.00 -6.10 -5.71
N MET A 191 -6.42 -4.86 -5.40
CA MET A 191 -7.40 -4.12 -6.20
C MET A 191 -6.85 -3.80 -7.60
N ILE A 192 -5.57 -3.43 -7.70
CA ILE A 192 -4.88 -3.22 -8.97
C ILE A 192 -4.74 -4.56 -9.71
N ALA A 193 -4.33 -5.62 -9.04
CA ALA A 193 -4.14 -6.93 -9.64
C ALA A 193 -5.44 -7.52 -10.19
N SER A 194 -6.56 -7.33 -9.50
CA SER A 194 -7.89 -7.76 -9.95
C SER A 194 -8.45 -6.90 -11.09
N GLY A 195 -7.85 -5.73 -11.37
CA GLY A 195 -8.36 -4.75 -12.33
C GLY A 195 -9.48 -3.86 -11.80
N ALA A 196 -9.75 -3.91 -10.50
CA ALA A 196 -10.72 -3.01 -9.85
C ALA A 196 -10.24 -1.56 -9.79
N ILE A 197 -8.91 -1.36 -9.85
CA ILE A 197 -8.25 -0.06 -9.96
C ILE A 197 -7.25 -0.13 -11.12
N PRO A 198 -7.23 0.85 -12.04
CA PRO A 198 -6.21 0.92 -13.10
C PRO A 198 -4.80 1.04 -12.52
N ALA A 199 -3.84 0.34 -13.11
CA ALA A 199 -2.45 0.39 -12.66
C ALA A 199 -1.82 1.78 -12.83
N GLU A 200 -2.24 2.51 -13.85
CA GLU A 200 -1.78 3.88 -14.14
C GLU A 200 -2.18 4.89 -13.07
N TYR A 201 -3.21 4.59 -12.27
CA TYR A 201 -3.67 5.47 -11.20
C TYR A 201 -2.54 5.82 -10.23
N ARG A 202 -1.67 4.85 -9.92
CA ARG A 202 -0.57 5.00 -8.97
C ARG A 202 0.53 5.95 -9.45
N GLU A 203 0.69 6.11 -10.77
CA GLU A 203 1.68 7.03 -11.36
C GLU A 203 1.29 8.51 -11.19
N LEU A 204 -0.01 8.79 -10.96
CA LEU A 204 -0.52 10.14 -10.80
C LEU A 204 -0.35 10.66 -9.36
N ASP A 205 -0.29 9.78 -8.37
CA ASP A 205 -0.24 10.13 -6.94
C ASP A 205 1.16 9.95 -6.30
N ASP A 206 2.04 9.16 -6.89
CA ASP A 206 3.42 9.11 -6.43
C ASP A 206 4.10 10.44 -6.79
N PRO A 207 4.65 11.19 -5.82
CA PRO A 207 5.48 12.33 -6.16
C PRO A 207 6.56 11.81 -7.11
N LYS A 208 6.64 12.40 -8.33
CA LYS A 208 7.77 12.11 -9.22
C LYS A 208 9.03 12.15 -8.37
N PRO A 209 9.91 11.13 -8.43
CA PRO A 209 11.23 11.28 -7.85
C PRO A 209 11.74 12.60 -8.38
N GLU A 210 12.04 13.54 -7.49
CA GLU A 210 12.75 14.75 -7.89
C GLU A 210 13.97 14.22 -8.65
N GLU A 211 14.03 14.49 -9.94
CA GLU A 211 15.27 14.30 -10.70
C GLU A 211 16.32 15.00 -9.85
N PRO A 212 17.44 14.33 -9.49
CA PRO A 212 18.47 14.99 -8.71
C PRO A 212 18.70 16.30 -9.41
N ALA A 213 18.46 17.41 -8.69
CA ALA A 213 18.63 18.75 -9.20
C ALA A 213 19.96 18.72 -9.94
N GLN A 214 19.93 18.95 -11.25
CA GLN A 214 21.16 19.17 -11.99
C GLN A 214 21.84 20.27 -11.18
N GLU A 215 22.97 19.95 -10.54
CA GLU A 215 23.79 20.95 -9.92
C GLU A 215 24.00 22.00 -11.01
N GLU A 216 23.22 23.07 -10.96
CA GLU A 216 23.52 24.27 -11.73
C GLU A 216 24.92 24.61 -11.29
N ASP A 217 25.87 24.48 -12.20
CA ASP A 217 27.24 24.93 -12.01
C ASP A 217 27.15 26.37 -11.51
N ASP A 218 27.37 26.53 -10.20
CA ASP A 218 27.39 27.85 -9.58
C ASP A 218 28.50 28.67 -10.31
N PRO A 219 28.14 29.69 -11.09
CA PRO A 219 29.11 30.42 -11.90
C PRO A 219 30.14 31.18 -11.07
N ALA A 220 30.05 31.11 -9.74
CA ALA A 220 30.90 31.88 -8.82
C ALA A 220 32.26 31.25 -8.52
N ILE A 221 32.54 30.00 -8.88
CA ILE A 221 33.83 29.35 -8.57
C ILE A 221 34.37 28.63 -9.81
N SER A 222 35.45 29.18 -10.40
CA SER A 222 36.12 28.59 -11.56
C SER A 222 36.77 27.24 -11.21
N GLN A 223 36.96 26.35 -12.22
CA GLN A 223 37.62 25.04 -12.03
C GLN A 223 39.03 25.20 -11.38
N GLU A 224 39.74 26.28 -11.65
CA GLU A 224 41.04 26.59 -11.05
C GLU A 224 40.93 26.88 -9.54
N GLN A 225 39.89 27.56 -9.11
CA GLN A 225 39.62 27.84 -7.69
C GLN A 225 39.22 26.60 -6.93
N ARG A 226 38.43 25.68 -7.54
CA ARG A 226 38.11 24.37 -6.95
C ARG A 226 39.38 23.53 -6.75
N GLN A 227 40.29 23.52 -7.70
CA GLN A 227 41.54 22.78 -7.62
C GLN A 227 42.49 23.34 -6.55
N GLN A 228 42.52 24.67 -6.37
CA GLN A 228 43.27 25.30 -5.29
C GLN A 228 42.70 24.99 -3.89
N LEU A 229 41.38 25.02 -3.75
CA LEU A 229 40.71 24.63 -2.49
C LEU A 229 40.96 23.18 -2.13
N PHE A 230 40.90 22.29 -3.10
CA PHE A 230 41.18 20.86 -2.89
C PHE A 230 42.62 20.60 -2.45
N THR A 231 43.58 21.33 -3.08
CA THR A 231 45.00 21.22 -2.73
C THR A 231 45.31 21.80 -1.34
N PHE A 232 44.55 22.80 -0.90
CA PHE A 232 44.70 23.42 0.42
C PHE A 232 44.14 22.53 1.55
N LEU A 233 43.02 21.83 1.30
CA LEU A 233 42.37 21.01 2.31
C LEU A 233 43.06 19.62 2.55
N PHE A 234 43.84 19.14 1.60
CA PHE A 234 44.52 17.86 1.69
C PHE A 234 46.05 17.93 1.79
N ARG A 235 46.61 19.09 2.17
CA ARG A 235 48.03 19.30 2.34
C ARG A 235 48.43 19.57 3.81
N ASN A 236 47.84 18.81 4.74
CA ASN A 236 48.34 18.70 6.11
C ASN A 236 48.19 17.25 6.57
#